data_78204f369fa179fb41427b9fcfeac28f
#
_entry.id   78204f369fa179fb41427b9fcfeac28f
#
_cell.length_a   1.000
_cell.length_b   1.000
_cell.length_c   1.000
_cell.angle_alpha   90.00
_cell.angle_beta   90.00
_cell.angle_gamma   90.00
#
_symmetry.space_group_name_H-M   'P 1'
#
loop_
_entity.id
_entity.type
_entity.pdbx_description
1 polymer ?
#
loop_
_entity_poly.entity_id
_entity_poly.type
_entity_poly.pdbx_seq_one_letter_code
_entity_poly.pdbx_strand_id
1 'polypeptide(L)'
;EIVSSCQMFPMISEKRVVWIKNFRALKSTSGLAGYGEDGIEAIVSYLKNPNENTIVIFSNSEIDRRSKLVKNLKKVSGAYEYGTLTESELISFAAKRFKEAKISIDRAVMSELIHHTGYLNQESEYRLYNFENDINKLIAYSEKSVITKVDIDTLIQGDGDTFIFSLIDGISGNDKTVALEILYNRMKDDPYGAVPIA
;
A
#
# COMPACT_ATOMS: atom_id res chain seq x y z
N GLU A 1 -28.42 -0.96 9.72
CA GLU A 1 -27.24 -0.86 10.60
C GLU A 1 -26.35 0.33 10.22
N ILE A 2 -25.85 0.48 8.96
CA ILE A 2 -24.99 1.62 8.55
C ILE A 2 -25.70 2.96 8.81
N VAL A 3 -26.92 3.15 8.28
CA VAL A 3 -27.69 4.39 8.42
C VAL A 3 -27.97 4.67 9.90
N SER A 4 -28.37 3.66 10.67
CA SER A 4 -28.61 3.81 12.11
C SER A 4 -27.36 4.25 12.86
N SER A 5 -26.19 3.70 12.50
CA SER A 5 -24.91 4.13 13.06
C SER A 5 -24.57 5.58 12.71
N CYS A 6 -24.92 6.02 11.50
CA CYS A 6 -24.68 7.40 11.06
C CYS A 6 -25.64 8.42 11.69
N GLN A 7 -26.82 7.99 12.15
CA GLN A 7 -27.83 8.84 12.77
C GLN A 7 -27.61 9.06 14.28
N MET A 8 -26.74 8.26 14.90
CA MET A 8 -26.44 8.43 16.33
C MET A 8 -25.68 9.73 16.58
N PHE A 9 -26.09 10.46 17.61
CA PHE A 9 -25.37 11.66 18.05
C PHE A 9 -24.05 11.31 18.73
N PRO A 10 -23.00 12.13 18.54
CA PRO A 10 -21.77 12.00 19.30
C PRO A 10 -22.04 12.32 20.79
N MET A 11 -21.54 11.46 21.70
CA MET A 11 -21.80 11.62 23.14
C MET A 11 -20.72 12.46 23.85
N ILE A 12 -19.51 12.48 23.34
CA ILE A 12 -18.34 13.08 24.03
C ILE A 12 -17.62 14.10 23.14
N SER A 13 -17.77 14.00 21.83
CA SER A 13 -17.07 14.85 20.85
C SER A 13 -18.06 15.64 20.00
N GLU A 14 -17.59 16.69 19.31
CA GLU A 14 -18.43 17.48 18.41
C GLU A 14 -18.86 16.71 17.17
N LYS A 15 -18.04 15.75 16.73
CA LYS A 15 -18.29 14.96 15.53
C LYS A 15 -18.06 13.47 15.76
N ARG A 16 -18.84 12.66 15.06
CA ARG A 16 -18.71 11.21 14.98
C ARG A 16 -18.15 10.82 13.63
N VAL A 17 -17.23 9.85 13.61
CA VAL A 17 -16.70 9.25 12.38
C VAL A 17 -17.27 7.84 12.24
N VAL A 18 -17.92 7.55 11.13
CA VAL A 18 -18.36 6.21 10.75
C VAL A 18 -17.53 5.77 9.54
N TRP A 19 -16.61 4.84 9.78
CA TRP A 19 -15.72 4.32 8.76
C TRP A 19 -16.16 2.93 8.30
N ILE A 20 -16.60 2.83 7.06
CA ILE A 20 -17.06 1.61 6.40
C ILE A 20 -15.94 1.11 5.48
N LYS A 21 -15.29 0.02 5.90
CA LYS A 21 -14.19 -0.60 5.16
C LYS A 21 -14.70 -1.73 4.27
N ASN A 22 -14.18 -1.83 3.06
CA ASN A 22 -14.44 -2.93 2.12
C ASN A 22 -15.93 -3.20 1.88
N PHE A 23 -16.70 -2.15 1.69
CA PHE A 23 -18.14 -2.26 1.45
C PHE A 23 -18.40 -2.98 0.11
N ARG A 24 -18.91 -4.19 0.19
CA ARG A 24 -19.06 -5.09 -0.97
C ARG A 24 -19.91 -4.50 -2.10
N ALA A 25 -20.93 -3.73 -1.77
CA ALA A 25 -21.80 -3.08 -2.76
C ALA A 25 -21.07 -2.06 -3.66
N LEU A 26 -19.86 -1.62 -3.30
CA LEU A 26 -19.01 -0.79 -4.14
C LEU A 26 -18.13 -1.59 -5.11
N LYS A 27 -17.89 -2.89 -4.84
CA LYS A 27 -17.01 -3.74 -5.68
C LYS A 27 -17.68 -4.25 -6.96
N SER A 28 -18.97 -4.56 -6.91
CA SER A 28 -19.71 -5.02 -8.08
C SER A 28 -21.22 -4.88 -7.90
N THR A 29 -21.95 -4.88 -9.01
CA THR A 29 -23.41 -4.93 -8.99
C THR A 29 -23.96 -6.23 -8.40
N SER A 30 -23.23 -7.35 -8.51
CA SER A 30 -23.57 -8.62 -7.84
C SER A 30 -23.34 -8.56 -6.31
N GLY A 31 -22.50 -7.64 -5.83
CA GLY A 31 -22.28 -7.38 -4.39
C GLY A 31 -23.49 -6.77 -3.68
N LEU A 32 -24.53 -6.34 -4.43
CA LEU A 32 -25.81 -5.89 -3.88
C LEU A 32 -26.64 -7.06 -3.29
N ALA A 33 -26.34 -8.30 -3.66
CA ALA A 33 -27.08 -9.51 -3.27
C ALA A 33 -27.13 -9.80 -1.75
N GLY A 34 -26.53 -8.99 -0.91
CA GLY A 34 -26.61 -9.14 0.56
C GLY A 34 -27.23 -7.95 1.27
N TYR A 35 -27.54 -6.85 0.55
CA TYR A 35 -28.01 -5.61 1.18
C TYR A 35 -29.46 -5.24 0.84
N GLY A 36 -30.06 -5.88 -0.19
CA GLY A 36 -31.33 -5.48 -0.76
C GLY A 36 -31.26 -4.11 -1.46
N GLU A 37 -32.16 -3.87 -2.43
CA GLU A 37 -32.24 -2.56 -3.07
C GLU A 37 -32.62 -1.47 -2.06
N ASP A 38 -33.53 -1.77 -1.15
CA ASP A 38 -33.99 -0.86 -0.09
C ASP A 38 -32.85 -0.40 0.83
N GLY A 39 -31.91 -1.31 1.17
CA GLY A 39 -30.76 -0.99 2.00
C GLY A 39 -29.78 -0.01 1.33
N ILE A 40 -29.57 -0.16 0.03
CA ILE A 40 -28.72 0.74 -0.75
C ILE A 40 -29.40 2.09 -0.96
N GLU A 41 -30.70 2.10 -1.25
CA GLU A 41 -31.48 3.34 -1.38
C GLU A 41 -31.51 4.13 -0.07
N ALA A 42 -31.62 3.45 1.06
CA ALA A 42 -31.56 4.08 2.38
C ALA A 42 -30.21 4.79 2.62
N ILE A 43 -29.09 4.15 2.24
CA ILE A 43 -27.74 4.76 2.33
C ILE A 43 -27.64 5.98 1.41
N VAL A 44 -28.05 5.86 0.15
CA VAL A 44 -28.01 6.96 -0.82
C VAL A 44 -28.92 8.11 -0.38
N SER A 45 -30.10 7.80 0.16
CA SER A 45 -31.04 8.82 0.66
C SER A 45 -30.45 9.55 1.87
N TYR A 46 -29.86 8.83 2.81
CA TYR A 46 -29.21 9.44 3.97
C TYR A 46 -28.06 10.37 3.54
N LEU A 47 -27.22 9.95 2.58
CA LEU A 47 -26.07 10.73 2.14
C LEU A 47 -26.43 11.99 1.34
N LYS A 48 -27.65 12.14 0.86
CA LYS A 48 -28.14 13.40 0.28
C LYS A 48 -28.37 14.50 1.31
N ASN A 49 -28.69 14.11 2.55
CA ASN A 49 -28.90 15.02 3.67
C ASN A 49 -28.33 14.39 4.95
N PRO A 50 -27.00 14.28 5.06
CA PRO A 50 -26.35 13.63 6.18
C PRO A 50 -26.45 14.48 7.45
N ASN A 51 -26.37 13.82 8.61
CA ASN A 51 -26.25 14.52 9.88
C ASN A 51 -24.95 15.35 9.92
N GLU A 52 -25.06 16.63 10.21
CA GLU A 52 -23.93 17.59 10.24
C GLU A 52 -22.83 17.19 11.23
N ASN A 53 -23.16 16.42 12.27
CA ASN A 53 -22.22 15.94 13.27
C ASN A 53 -21.61 14.57 12.93
N THR A 54 -21.89 14.02 11.75
CA THR A 54 -21.37 12.71 11.34
C THR A 54 -20.54 12.81 10.07
N ILE A 55 -19.30 12.31 10.14
CA ILE A 55 -18.41 12.13 8.98
C ILE A 55 -18.49 10.67 8.57
N VAL A 56 -18.93 10.40 7.35
CA VAL A 56 -19.00 9.05 6.79
C VAL A 56 -17.87 8.82 5.80
N ILE A 57 -17.06 7.78 6.03
CA ILE A 57 -15.93 7.42 5.18
C ILE A 57 -16.17 6.01 4.63
N PHE A 58 -16.17 5.88 3.31
CA PHE A 58 -16.10 4.58 2.64
C PHE A 58 -14.69 4.38 2.12
N SER A 59 -14.03 3.27 2.47
CA SER A 59 -12.74 2.89 1.92
C SER A 59 -12.79 1.49 1.32
N ASN A 60 -12.39 1.38 0.07
CA ASN A 60 -12.37 0.13 -0.67
C ASN A 60 -11.07 0.04 -1.49
N SER A 61 -10.46 -1.15 -1.53
CA SER A 61 -9.34 -1.42 -2.43
C SER A 61 -9.75 -1.45 -3.90
N GLU A 62 -11.01 -1.85 -4.17
CA GLU A 62 -11.58 -1.96 -5.51
C GLU A 62 -12.98 -1.40 -5.52
N ILE A 63 -13.35 -0.71 -6.59
CA ILE A 63 -14.70 -0.18 -6.81
C ILE A 63 -15.14 -0.42 -8.26
N ASP A 64 -16.39 -0.77 -8.47
CA ASP A 64 -17.01 -0.76 -9.81
C ASP A 64 -17.49 0.66 -10.14
N ARG A 65 -16.67 1.39 -10.91
CA ARG A 65 -16.97 2.77 -11.33
C ARG A 65 -18.25 2.90 -12.17
N ARG A 66 -18.76 1.80 -12.73
CA ARG A 66 -19.99 1.76 -13.55
C ARG A 66 -21.23 1.66 -12.68
N SER A 67 -21.10 1.21 -11.43
CA SER A 67 -22.18 1.05 -10.48
C SER A 67 -22.94 2.35 -10.28
N LYS A 68 -24.28 2.27 -10.23
CA LYS A 68 -25.15 3.41 -9.88
C LYS A 68 -24.84 3.96 -8.50
N LEU A 69 -24.51 3.08 -7.54
CA LEU A 69 -24.16 3.47 -6.18
C LEU A 69 -22.90 4.33 -6.18
N VAL A 70 -21.81 3.89 -6.84
CA VAL A 70 -20.57 4.66 -6.93
C VAL A 70 -20.79 6.01 -7.59
N LYS A 71 -21.58 6.06 -8.67
CA LYS A 71 -21.94 7.32 -9.35
C LYS A 71 -22.73 8.26 -8.44
N ASN A 72 -23.65 7.72 -7.65
CA ASN A 72 -24.44 8.53 -6.71
C ASN A 72 -23.57 9.05 -5.56
N LEU A 73 -22.71 8.20 -4.99
CA LEU A 73 -21.78 8.63 -3.95
C LEU A 73 -20.87 9.76 -4.40
N LYS A 74 -20.30 9.65 -5.61
CA LYS A 74 -19.45 10.72 -6.19
C LYS A 74 -20.16 12.06 -6.39
N LYS A 75 -21.49 12.07 -6.48
CA LYS A 75 -22.26 13.32 -6.61
C LYS A 75 -22.48 14.03 -5.27
N VAL A 76 -22.50 13.30 -4.17
CA VAL A 76 -22.83 13.81 -2.83
C VAL A 76 -21.63 13.87 -1.89
N SER A 77 -20.46 13.34 -2.28
CA SER A 77 -19.28 13.26 -1.44
C SER A 77 -17.99 13.54 -2.24
N GLY A 78 -16.91 13.88 -1.53
CA GLY A 78 -15.56 13.84 -2.08
C GLY A 78 -15.15 12.39 -2.37
N ALA A 79 -14.50 12.14 -3.50
CA ALA A 79 -13.95 10.85 -3.85
C ALA A 79 -12.45 11.00 -4.15
N TYR A 80 -11.64 10.25 -3.43
CA TYR A 80 -10.18 10.24 -3.56
C TYR A 80 -9.73 8.85 -3.97
N GLU A 81 -8.76 8.80 -4.87
CA GLU A 81 -8.17 7.54 -5.33
C GLU A 81 -6.68 7.57 -5.04
N TYR A 82 -6.21 6.54 -4.36
CA TYR A 82 -4.81 6.35 -4.01
C TYR A 82 -4.32 5.08 -4.69
N GLY A 83 -3.62 5.25 -5.82
CA GLY A 83 -2.99 4.14 -6.55
C GLY A 83 -1.59 3.84 -6.02
N THR A 84 -0.96 2.82 -6.60
CA THR A 84 0.47 2.58 -6.43
C THR A 84 1.26 3.73 -7.04
N LEU A 85 2.30 4.17 -6.35
CA LEU A 85 3.19 5.21 -6.84
C LEU A 85 4.09 4.66 -7.96
N THR A 86 4.37 5.50 -8.92
CA THR A 86 5.43 5.26 -9.91
C THR A 86 6.80 5.39 -9.26
N GLU A 87 7.85 4.87 -9.92
CA GLU A 87 9.24 5.02 -9.44
C GLU A 87 9.60 6.50 -9.17
N SER A 88 9.24 7.40 -10.06
CA SER A 88 9.49 8.85 -9.91
C SER A 88 8.78 9.44 -8.69
N GLU A 89 7.56 8.99 -8.41
CA GLU A 89 6.80 9.42 -7.23
C GLU A 89 7.38 8.85 -5.94
N LEU A 90 7.87 7.59 -5.97
CA LEU A 90 8.58 6.97 -4.83
C LEU A 90 9.89 7.70 -4.53
N ILE A 91 10.67 8.04 -5.56
CA ILE A 91 11.89 8.84 -5.40
C ILE A 91 11.54 10.17 -4.73
N SER A 92 10.50 10.85 -5.20
CA SER A 92 10.08 12.13 -4.65
C SER A 92 9.59 12.00 -3.20
N PHE A 93 8.85 10.94 -2.90
CA PHE A 93 8.37 10.62 -1.56
C PHE A 93 9.53 10.37 -0.60
N ALA A 94 10.46 9.48 -0.97
CA ALA A 94 11.62 9.13 -0.15
C ALA A 94 12.57 10.33 0.04
N ALA A 95 12.85 11.08 -1.03
CA ALA A 95 13.70 12.27 -0.97
C ALA A 95 13.17 13.31 0.03
N LYS A 96 11.83 13.49 0.09
CA LYS A 96 11.20 14.38 1.05
C LYS A 96 11.46 13.91 2.48
N ARG A 97 11.30 12.61 2.78
CA ARG A 97 11.51 12.03 4.11
C ARG A 97 12.96 12.13 4.57
N PHE A 98 13.91 11.77 3.69
CA PHE A 98 15.33 11.91 4.00
C PHE A 98 15.75 13.36 4.23
N LYS A 99 15.22 14.29 3.41
CA LYS A 99 15.48 15.73 3.58
C LYS A 99 14.96 16.26 4.91
N GLU A 100 13.74 15.88 5.33
CA GLU A 100 13.17 16.25 6.62
C GLU A 100 14.03 15.73 7.79
N ALA A 101 14.61 14.55 7.64
CA ALA A 101 15.55 13.96 8.59
C ALA A 101 16.99 14.51 8.50
N LYS A 102 17.29 15.42 7.54
CA LYS A 102 18.63 15.96 7.25
C LYS A 102 19.64 14.88 6.83
N ILE A 103 19.17 13.84 6.18
CA ILE A 103 19.98 12.74 5.66
C ILE A 103 20.07 12.88 4.13
N SER A 104 21.27 12.65 3.59
CA SER A 104 21.48 12.61 2.15
C SER A 104 21.52 11.17 1.62
N ILE A 105 21.03 10.99 0.43
CA ILE A 105 21.08 9.73 -0.31
C ILE A 105 21.36 10.05 -1.77
N ASP A 106 22.27 9.31 -2.38
CA ASP A 106 22.56 9.43 -3.81
C ASP A 106 21.40 8.87 -4.65
N ARG A 107 21.22 9.43 -5.85
CA ARG A 107 20.11 9.00 -6.74
C ARG A 107 20.22 7.54 -7.14
N ALA A 108 21.43 7.02 -7.36
CA ALA A 108 21.63 5.62 -7.71
C ALA A 108 21.27 4.70 -6.53
N VAL A 109 21.65 5.07 -5.31
CA VAL A 109 21.31 4.35 -4.08
C VAL A 109 19.80 4.41 -3.82
N MET A 110 19.15 5.54 -4.13
CA MET A 110 17.69 5.67 -4.03
C MET A 110 16.96 4.74 -5.00
N SER A 111 17.40 4.68 -6.26
CA SER A 111 16.82 3.76 -7.25
C SER A 111 17.03 2.31 -6.82
N GLU A 112 18.20 1.97 -6.31
CA GLU A 112 18.47 0.65 -5.77
C GLU A 112 17.58 0.28 -4.58
N LEU A 113 17.35 1.20 -3.64
CA LEU A 113 16.40 1.00 -2.55
C LEU A 113 15.00 0.62 -3.08
N ILE A 114 14.50 1.35 -4.08
CA ILE A 114 13.18 1.09 -4.66
C ILE A 114 13.11 -0.29 -5.30
N HIS A 115 14.12 -0.66 -6.08
CA HIS A 115 14.17 -1.97 -6.72
C HIS A 115 14.33 -3.10 -5.70
N HIS A 116 15.16 -2.89 -4.67
CA HIS A 116 15.40 -3.89 -3.62
C HIS A 116 14.14 -4.25 -2.85
N THR A 117 13.24 -3.29 -2.64
CA THR A 117 11.98 -3.50 -1.89
C THR A 117 10.91 -4.27 -2.68
N GLY A 118 11.03 -4.42 -3.99
CA GLY A 118 10.01 -5.04 -4.83
C GLY A 118 8.69 -4.25 -4.94
N TYR A 119 8.65 -2.99 -4.52
CA TYR A 119 7.42 -2.17 -4.56
C TYR A 119 6.81 -2.06 -5.96
N LEU A 120 7.64 -2.02 -7.00
CA LEU A 120 7.18 -1.89 -8.39
C LEU A 120 6.67 -3.21 -8.98
N ASN A 121 6.87 -4.33 -8.29
CA ASN A 121 6.30 -5.61 -8.68
C ASN A 121 4.81 -5.65 -8.33
N GLN A 122 3.95 -5.86 -9.35
CA GLN A 122 2.49 -5.89 -9.18
C GLN A 122 2.01 -7.09 -8.34
N GLU A 123 2.79 -8.17 -8.31
CA GLU A 123 2.49 -9.39 -7.56
C GLU A 123 2.94 -9.30 -6.10
N SER A 124 3.83 -8.36 -5.77
CA SER A 124 4.33 -8.14 -4.42
C SER A 124 3.23 -7.65 -3.48
N GLU A 125 3.25 -8.13 -2.25
CA GLU A 125 2.43 -7.60 -1.15
C GLU A 125 3.03 -6.34 -0.50
N TYR A 126 4.23 -5.94 -0.92
CA TYR A 126 4.90 -4.75 -0.42
C TYR A 126 4.15 -3.49 -0.85
N ARG A 127 3.86 -2.61 0.12
CA ARG A 127 3.04 -1.40 -0.07
C ARG A 127 3.77 -0.16 0.43
N LEU A 128 3.24 1.02 0.13
CA LEU A 128 3.83 2.29 0.53
C LEU A 128 4.10 2.38 2.03
N TYR A 129 3.27 1.76 2.86
CA TYR A 129 3.48 1.69 4.31
C TYR A 129 4.76 0.92 4.67
N ASN A 130 5.04 -0.20 3.98
CA ASN A 130 6.28 -0.96 4.16
C ASN A 130 7.48 -0.12 3.75
N PHE A 131 7.39 0.56 2.59
CA PHE A 131 8.43 1.45 2.10
C PHE A 131 8.73 2.61 3.06
N GLU A 132 7.70 3.22 3.64
CA GLU A 132 7.86 4.26 4.66
C GLU A 132 8.54 3.71 5.92
N ASN A 133 8.19 2.51 6.37
CA ASN A 133 8.84 1.86 7.51
C ASN A 133 10.33 1.60 7.22
N ASP A 134 10.67 1.17 6.02
CA ASP A 134 12.05 0.92 5.64
C ASP A 134 12.85 2.22 5.54
N ILE A 135 12.29 3.29 5.01
CA ILE A 135 12.90 4.63 5.07
C ILE A 135 13.14 5.03 6.53
N ASN A 136 12.18 4.82 7.43
CA ASN A 136 12.32 5.17 8.84
C ASN A 136 13.41 4.33 9.54
N LYS A 137 13.57 3.05 9.19
CA LYS A 137 14.68 2.21 9.68
C LYS A 137 16.03 2.79 9.23
N LEU A 138 16.16 3.10 7.92
CA LEU A 138 17.37 3.71 7.37
C LEU A 138 17.71 5.04 8.06
N ILE A 139 16.71 5.90 8.29
CA ILE A 139 16.87 7.16 9.00
C ILE A 139 17.35 6.94 10.44
N ALA A 140 16.74 5.99 11.16
CA ALA A 140 17.08 5.71 12.55
C ALA A 140 18.47 5.08 12.70
N TYR A 141 18.92 4.30 11.71
CA TYR A 141 20.23 3.65 11.72
C TYR A 141 21.37 4.58 11.29
N SER A 142 21.08 5.59 10.48
CA SER A 142 22.10 6.44 9.87
C SER A 142 22.81 7.34 10.90
N GLU A 143 23.98 6.91 11.34
CA GLU A 143 24.88 7.72 12.18
C GLU A 143 25.61 8.83 11.38
N LYS A 144 25.79 8.64 10.07
CA LYS A 144 26.65 9.46 9.21
C LYS A 144 25.92 10.51 8.38
N SER A 145 24.62 10.67 8.55
CA SER A 145 23.76 11.54 7.72
C SER A 145 23.81 11.26 6.21
N VAL A 146 24.32 10.09 5.80
CA VAL A 146 24.40 9.64 4.40
C VAL A 146 24.02 8.16 4.35
N ILE A 147 23.07 7.81 3.51
CA ILE A 147 22.70 6.42 3.23
C ILE A 147 23.54 5.88 2.08
N THR A 148 24.06 4.67 2.27
CA THR A 148 24.84 3.93 1.30
C THR A 148 24.13 2.63 0.88
N LYS A 149 24.62 1.98 -0.18
CA LYS A 149 24.14 0.65 -0.59
C LYS A 149 24.28 -0.38 0.56
N VAL A 150 25.37 -0.35 1.29
CA VAL A 150 25.62 -1.28 2.41
C VAL A 150 24.56 -1.17 3.49
N ASP A 151 24.07 0.05 3.76
CA ASP A 151 22.99 0.27 4.72
C ASP A 151 21.67 -0.36 4.24
N ILE A 152 21.38 -0.27 2.93
CA ILE A 152 20.21 -0.92 2.33
C ILE A 152 20.32 -2.44 2.47
N ASP A 153 21.42 -3.03 2.03
CA ASP A 153 21.65 -4.48 2.05
C ASP A 153 21.61 -5.05 3.49
N THR A 154 21.98 -4.24 4.49
CA THR A 154 22.03 -4.66 5.89
C THR A 154 20.66 -4.58 6.58
N LEU A 155 19.86 -3.55 6.24
CA LEU A 155 18.66 -3.23 7.03
C LEU A 155 17.35 -3.58 6.34
N ILE A 156 17.36 -3.59 5.02
CA ILE A 156 16.15 -3.81 4.24
C ILE A 156 16.14 -5.25 3.75
N GLN A 157 15.20 -6.01 4.26
CA GLN A 157 14.92 -7.33 3.71
C GLN A 157 14.23 -7.13 2.37
N GLY A 158 14.87 -7.56 1.28
CA GLY A 158 14.25 -7.58 -0.03
C GLY A 158 13.00 -8.46 -0.02
N ASP A 159 12.07 -8.17 -0.90
CA ASP A 159 10.91 -9.02 -1.13
C ASP A 159 11.41 -10.41 -1.57
N GLY A 160 10.87 -11.48 -0.93
CA GLY A 160 11.22 -12.85 -1.30
C GLY A 160 11.00 -13.14 -2.79
N ASP A 161 10.01 -12.50 -3.39
CA ASP A 161 9.73 -12.61 -4.83
C ASP A 161 10.80 -11.90 -5.67
N THR A 162 11.34 -10.77 -5.22
CA THR A 162 12.47 -10.09 -5.89
C THR A 162 13.70 -11.00 -5.97
N PHE A 163 13.93 -11.83 -4.93
CA PHE A 163 14.97 -12.85 -4.94
C PHE A 163 14.76 -13.88 -6.08
N ILE A 164 13.53 -14.39 -6.23
CA ILE A 164 13.19 -15.39 -7.24
C ILE A 164 13.40 -14.81 -8.65
N PHE A 165 12.94 -13.59 -8.89
CA PHE A 165 13.13 -12.92 -10.19
C PHE A 165 14.61 -12.64 -10.48
N SER A 166 15.37 -12.14 -9.51
CA SER A 166 16.81 -11.92 -9.65
C SER A 166 17.56 -13.23 -9.93
N LEU A 167 17.14 -14.34 -9.31
CA LEU A 167 17.70 -15.66 -9.56
C LEU A 167 17.36 -16.13 -10.99
N ILE A 168 16.12 -15.96 -11.43
CA ILE A 168 15.68 -16.30 -12.79
C ILE A 168 16.46 -15.47 -13.82
N ASP A 169 16.64 -14.18 -13.59
CA ASP A 169 17.38 -13.29 -14.48
C ASP A 169 18.87 -13.70 -14.56
N GLY A 170 19.49 -14.04 -13.42
CA GLY A 170 20.85 -14.58 -13.37
C GLY A 170 20.99 -15.88 -14.16
N ILE A 171 20.03 -16.80 -14.03
CA ILE A 171 20.01 -18.07 -14.78
C ILE A 171 19.77 -17.80 -16.27
N SER A 172 18.80 -16.97 -16.61
CA SER A 172 18.44 -16.64 -18.00
C SER A 172 19.53 -15.87 -18.72
N GLY A 173 20.26 -15.00 -18.00
CA GLY A 173 21.42 -14.26 -18.47
C GLY A 173 22.69 -15.13 -18.58
N ASN A 174 22.60 -16.44 -18.23
CA ASN A 174 23.72 -17.37 -18.17
C ASN A 174 24.89 -16.92 -17.26
N ASP A 175 24.59 -16.05 -16.27
CA ASP A 175 25.56 -15.59 -15.27
C ASP A 175 25.47 -16.49 -14.01
N LYS A 176 26.16 -17.61 -14.09
CA LYS A 176 26.19 -18.61 -13.02
C LYS A 176 26.74 -18.05 -11.71
N THR A 177 27.65 -17.08 -11.78
CA THR A 177 28.29 -16.50 -10.59
C THR A 177 27.27 -15.70 -9.81
N VAL A 178 26.54 -14.81 -10.48
CA VAL A 178 25.47 -14.01 -9.87
C VAL A 178 24.35 -14.89 -9.34
N ALA A 179 23.90 -15.90 -10.10
CA ALA A 179 22.84 -16.80 -9.65
C ALA A 179 23.24 -17.58 -8.39
N LEU A 180 24.48 -18.09 -8.32
CA LEU A 180 24.99 -18.81 -7.15
C LEU A 180 25.19 -17.90 -5.94
N GLU A 181 25.64 -16.66 -6.14
CA GLU A 181 25.79 -15.68 -5.06
C GLU A 181 24.44 -15.31 -4.44
N ILE A 182 23.43 -15.07 -5.28
CA ILE A 182 22.06 -14.81 -4.86
C ILE A 182 21.52 -15.98 -4.02
N LEU A 183 21.67 -17.20 -4.52
CA LEU A 183 21.22 -18.43 -3.84
C LEU A 183 21.93 -18.62 -2.50
N TYR A 184 23.25 -18.44 -2.48
CA TYR A 184 24.06 -18.60 -1.27
C TYR A 184 23.68 -17.60 -0.18
N ASN A 185 23.46 -16.36 -0.53
CA ASN A 185 23.06 -15.32 0.41
C ASN A 185 21.69 -15.66 1.02
N ARG A 186 20.73 -16.11 0.22
CA ARG A 186 19.41 -16.53 0.72
C ARG A 186 19.48 -17.72 1.68
N MET A 187 20.27 -18.73 1.33
CA MET A 187 20.45 -19.91 2.20
C MET A 187 21.17 -19.58 3.51
N LYS A 188 21.97 -18.52 3.53
CA LYS A 188 22.64 -18.05 4.76
C LYS A 188 21.64 -17.33 5.69
N ASP A 189 20.71 -16.56 5.11
CA ASP A 189 19.73 -15.78 5.89
C ASP A 189 18.57 -16.65 6.39
N ASP A 190 18.17 -17.67 5.63
CA ASP A 190 17.13 -18.63 6.01
C ASP A 190 17.53 -20.06 5.59
N PRO A 191 18.29 -20.75 6.46
CA PRO A 191 18.76 -22.12 6.17
C PRO A 191 17.62 -23.16 5.98
N TYR A 192 16.41 -22.85 6.46
CA TYR A 192 15.24 -23.73 6.37
C TYR A 192 14.19 -23.26 5.37
N GLY A 193 14.36 -22.07 4.82
CA GLY A 193 13.51 -21.50 3.78
C GLY A 193 13.81 -22.05 2.40
N ALA A 194 14.02 -23.35 2.28
CA ALA A 194 14.05 -24.02 0.99
C ALA A 194 12.70 -23.80 0.32
N VAL A 195 12.63 -22.82 -0.58
CA VAL A 195 11.48 -22.64 -1.46
C VAL A 195 11.30 -23.97 -2.20
N PRO A 196 10.14 -24.61 -2.11
CA PRO A 196 9.87 -25.74 -2.96
C PRO A 196 9.88 -25.24 -4.40
N ILE A 197 10.97 -25.53 -5.10
CA ILE A 197 11.05 -25.36 -6.56
C ILE A 197 10.22 -26.54 -7.09
N ALA A 198 8.93 -26.28 -7.30
CA ALA A 198 8.03 -27.19 -7.96
C ALA A 198 7.92 -26.82 -9.45
#